data_af1d811731989cf9342a36458dfb0a7d
#
_entry.id   af1d811731989cf9342a36458dfb0a7d
#
_cell.length_a   1.000
_cell.length_b   1.000
_cell.length_c   1.000
_cell.angle_alpha   90.00
_cell.angle_beta   90.00
_cell.angle_gamma   90.00
#
_symmetry.space_group_name_H-M   'P 1'
#
loop_
_entity.id
_entity.type
_entity.pdbx_description
1 polymer ?
#
loop_
_entity_poly.entity_id
_entity_poly.type
_entity_poly.pdbx_seq_one_letter_code
_entity_poly.pdbx_strand_id
1 'polypeptide(L)'
;MQKDKIKSPFYYFFYPFVYIMAGLILLFHFCLTSLELTKTYGLMYGSLYSLLILAAIAAYSLLLYATGRLISSKLKKNPAIKKMAAYAVQWGISFIIQSYYFDFSVFAQSNELAVIKVGSFLWVFLSIYIFLNFWLLTISAIRYYIFSDK
;
A
#
# COMPACT_ATOMS: atom_id res chain seq x y z
N MET A 1 -13.65 -21.06 28.26
CA MET A 1 -12.18 -20.94 28.29
C MET A 1 -11.71 -20.70 26.86
N GLN A 2 -11.49 -19.43 26.49
CA GLN A 2 -10.89 -19.09 25.21
C GLN A 2 -9.42 -19.51 25.28
N LYS A 3 -9.06 -20.57 24.58
CA LYS A 3 -7.66 -20.90 24.34
C LYS A 3 -7.06 -19.75 23.54
N ASP A 4 -6.31 -18.89 24.21
CA ASP A 4 -5.38 -17.97 23.54
C ASP A 4 -4.46 -18.82 22.66
N LYS A 5 -4.85 -18.87 21.35
CA LYS A 5 -4.02 -19.53 20.34
C LYS A 5 -2.71 -18.76 20.33
N ILE A 6 -1.68 -19.34 20.92
CA ILE A 6 -0.31 -18.84 20.92
C ILE A 6 0.04 -18.55 19.46
N LYS A 7 0.01 -17.26 19.13
CA LYS A 7 0.45 -16.82 17.80
C LYS A 7 1.92 -17.19 17.71
N SER A 8 2.32 -17.91 16.66
CA SER A 8 3.71 -18.34 16.51
C SER A 8 4.64 -17.12 16.63
N PRO A 9 5.84 -17.24 17.26
CA PRO A 9 6.79 -16.13 17.36
C PRO A 9 7.12 -15.50 15.99
N PHE A 10 7.06 -16.30 14.94
CA PHE A 10 7.21 -15.86 13.56
C PHE A 10 6.18 -14.78 13.15
N TYR A 11 4.93 -14.87 13.63
CA TYR A 11 3.89 -13.89 13.35
C TYR A 11 4.20 -12.51 13.96
N TYR A 12 4.71 -12.49 15.20
CA TYR A 12 5.06 -11.24 15.88
C TYR A 12 6.27 -10.54 15.29
N PHE A 13 7.18 -11.30 14.68
CA PHE A 13 8.41 -10.78 14.11
C PHE A 13 8.26 -10.41 12.63
N PHE A 14 7.63 -11.27 11.85
CA PHE A 14 7.56 -11.13 10.40
C PHE A 14 6.65 -9.97 9.94
N TYR A 15 5.49 -9.79 10.58
CA TYR A 15 4.57 -8.72 10.21
C TYR A 15 5.16 -7.31 10.40
N PRO A 16 5.63 -6.93 11.62
CA PRO A 16 6.23 -5.62 11.80
C PRO A 16 7.47 -5.43 10.94
N PHE A 17 8.28 -6.47 10.73
CA PHE A 17 9.46 -6.38 9.88
C PHE A 17 9.11 -6.01 8.43
N VAL A 18 8.13 -6.67 7.81
CA VAL A 18 7.70 -6.36 6.44
C VAL A 18 7.17 -4.94 6.33
N TYR A 19 6.36 -4.47 7.29
CA TYR A 19 5.85 -3.10 7.30
C TYR A 19 6.95 -2.06 7.50
N ILE A 20 7.89 -2.32 8.40
CA ILE A 20 9.05 -1.44 8.64
C ILE A 20 9.89 -1.34 7.38
N MET A 21 10.22 -2.46 6.73
CA MET A 21 11.01 -2.47 5.50
C MET A 21 10.30 -1.73 4.36
N ALA A 22 9.00 -1.98 4.16
CA ALA A 22 8.21 -1.25 3.17
C ALA A 22 8.17 0.26 3.46
N GLY A 23 7.99 0.64 4.71
CA GLY A 23 8.02 2.04 5.15
C GLY A 23 9.37 2.70 4.92
N LEU A 24 10.48 2.01 5.22
CA LEU A 24 11.83 2.52 4.97
C LEU A 24 12.12 2.71 3.49
N ILE A 25 11.72 1.76 2.63
CA ILE A 25 11.87 1.87 1.18
C ILE A 25 11.09 3.07 0.65
N LEU A 26 9.84 3.24 1.07
CA LEU A 26 9.02 4.39 0.67
C LEU A 26 9.57 5.71 1.16
N LEU A 27 10.04 5.77 2.41
CA LEU A 27 10.64 6.97 2.99
C LEU A 27 11.92 7.35 2.23
N PHE A 28 12.79 6.39 1.97
CA PHE A 28 14.02 6.61 1.22
C PHE A 28 13.73 7.12 -0.20
N HIS A 29 12.81 6.48 -0.89
CA HIS A 29 12.39 6.90 -2.23
C HIS A 29 11.75 8.29 -2.24
N PHE A 30 10.92 8.60 -1.23
CA PHE A 30 10.35 9.92 -1.04
C PHE A 30 11.41 11.00 -0.81
N CYS A 31 12.39 10.74 0.05
CA CYS A 31 13.48 11.69 0.30
C CYS A 31 14.30 11.97 -0.97
N LEU A 32 14.63 10.93 -1.74
CA LEU A 32 15.37 11.11 -3.00
C LEU A 32 14.55 11.92 -4.00
N THR A 33 13.28 11.57 -4.19
CA THR A 33 12.39 12.31 -5.12
C THR A 33 12.23 13.77 -4.71
N SER A 34 12.04 14.04 -3.41
CA SER A 34 11.91 15.40 -2.89
C SER A 34 13.18 16.22 -3.06
N LEU A 35 14.36 15.62 -2.84
CA LEU A 35 15.65 16.27 -3.05
C LEU A 35 15.86 16.63 -4.53
N GLU A 36 15.54 15.74 -5.45
CA GLU A 36 15.67 15.99 -6.89
C GLU A 36 14.72 17.10 -7.36
N LEU A 37 13.45 17.06 -6.91
CA LEU A 37 12.46 18.11 -7.20
C LEU A 37 12.92 19.47 -6.66
N THR A 38 13.47 19.50 -5.45
CA THR A 38 13.97 20.73 -4.83
C THR A 38 15.20 21.28 -5.56
N LYS A 39 16.12 20.42 -6.00
CA LYS A 39 17.30 20.83 -6.79
C LYS A 39 16.91 21.42 -8.13
N THR A 40 15.87 20.87 -8.78
CA THR A 40 15.48 21.28 -10.15
C THR A 40 14.56 22.50 -10.14
N TYR A 41 13.58 22.54 -9.25
CA TYR A 41 12.54 23.58 -9.23
C TYR A 41 12.68 24.61 -8.11
N GLY A 42 13.73 24.50 -7.29
CA GLY A 42 13.93 25.34 -6.11
C GLY A 42 13.10 24.89 -4.90
N LEU A 43 13.40 25.46 -3.74
CA LEU A 43 12.82 25.04 -2.46
C LEU A 43 11.29 25.15 -2.44
N MET A 44 10.72 26.23 -2.99
CA MET A 44 9.30 26.50 -2.93
C MET A 44 8.49 25.48 -3.76
N TYR A 45 8.82 25.30 -5.03
CA TYR A 45 8.11 24.37 -5.93
C TYR A 45 8.42 22.91 -5.61
N GLY A 46 9.66 22.59 -5.24
CA GLY A 46 10.04 21.24 -4.80
C GLY A 46 9.26 20.80 -3.57
N SER A 47 9.07 21.69 -2.60
CA SER A 47 8.24 21.43 -1.41
C SER A 47 6.77 21.24 -1.78
N LEU A 48 6.23 22.04 -2.72
CA LEU A 48 4.85 21.91 -3.19
C LEU A 48 4.62 20.54 -3.84
N TYR A 49 5.52 20.09 -4.73
CA TYR A 49 5.41 18.76 -5.33
C TYR A 49 5.50 17.63 -4.30
N SER A 50 6.37 17.77 -3.30
CA SER A 50 6.48 16.80 -2.20
C SER A 50 5.19 16.73 -1.38
N LEU A 51 4.55 17.86 -1.09
CA LEU A 51 3.24 17.92 -0.42
C LEU A 51 2.14 17.28 -1.27
N LEU A 52 2.14 17.47 -2.59
CA LEU A 52 1.18 16.81 -3.49
C LEU A 52 1.33 15.29 -3.46
N ILE A 53 2.55 14.76 -3.41
CA ILE A 53 2.80 13.33 -3.26
C ILE A 53 2.20 12.83 -1.94
N LEU A 54 2.45 13.52 -0.82
CA LEU A 54 1.91 13.14 0.49
C LEU A 54 0.37 13.20 0.51
N ALA A 55 -0.22 14.22 -0.10
CA ALA A 55 -1.67 14.36 -0.20
C ALA A 55 -2.29 13.22 -1.02
N ALA A 56 -1.66 12.83 -2.13
CA ALA A 56 -2.11 11.71 -2.95
C ALA A 56 -2.05 10.38 -2.18
N ILE A 57 -0.96 10.13 -1.44
CA ILE A 57 -0.82 8.95 -0.57
C ILE A 57 -1.90 8.93 0.51
N ALA A 58 -2.13 10.06 1.18
CA ALA A 58 -3.13 10.17 2.22
C ALA A 58 -4.55 9.93 1.69
N ALA A 59 -4.90 10.56 0.56
CA ALA A 59 -6.20 10.38 -0.09
C ALA A 59 -6.44 8.92 -0.51
N TYR A 60 -5.43 8.29 -1.10
CA TYR A 60 -5.47 6.89 -1.49
C TYR A 60 -5.64 5.95 -0.28
N SER A 61 -4.86 6.18 0.77
CA SER A 61 -4.94 5.40 2.01
C SER A 61 -6.31 5.52 2.69
N LEU A 62 -6.90 6.72 2.69
CA LEU A 62 -8.25 6.96 3.19
C LEU A 62 -9.31 6.23 2.35
N LEU A 63 -9.19 6.25 1.02
CA LEU A 63 -10.07 5.52 0.11
C LEU A 63 -10.07 4.03 0.42
N LEU A 64 -8.88 3.43 0.57
CA LEU A 64 -8.75 2.01 0.87
C LEU A 64 -9.26 1.66 2.27
N TYR A 65 -9.01 2.51 3.26
CA TYR A 65 -9.55 2.35 4.60
C TYR A 65 -11.08 2.38 4.60
N ALA A 66 -11.68 3.36 3.93
CA ALA A 66 -13.12 3.48 3.79
C ALA A 66 -13.75 2.26 3.09
N THR A 67 -13.11 1.79 2.01
CA THR A 67 -13.52 0.58 1.28
C THR A 67 -13.47 -0.66 2.17
N GLY A 68 -12.38 -0.85 2.89
CA GLY A 68 -12.22 -1.96 3.84
C GLY A 68 -13.28 -1.94 4.93
N ARG A 69 -13.61 -0.76 5.46
CA ARG A 69 -14.64 -0.58 6.48
C ARG A 69 -16.05 -0.87 5.94
N LEU A 70 -16.38 -0.43 4.73
CA LEU A 70 -17.65 -0.71 4.07
C LEU A 70 -17.86 -2.21 3.85
N ILE A 71 -16.84 -2.93 3.38
CA ILE A 71 -16.89 -4.38 3.18
C ILE A 71 -17.09 -5.09 4.51
N SER A 72 -16.33 -4.69 5.52
CA SER A 72 -16.39 -5.25 6.86
C SER A 72 -17.76 -5.06 7.51
N SER A 73 -18.45 -3.94 7.26
CA SER A 73 -19.78 -3.66 7.80
C SER A 73 -20.90 -4.48 7.11
N LYS A 74 -20.77 -4.71 5.81
CA LYS A 74 -21.78 -5.43 5.01
C LYS A 74 -21.70 -6.95 5.14
N LEU A 75 -20.54 -7.50 5.43
CA LEU A 75 -20.36 -8.94 5.59
C LEU A 75 -20.73 -9.39 7.00
N LYS A 76 -21.87 -10.11 7.15
CA LYS A 76 -22.27 -10.77 8.41
C LYS A 76 -21.56 -12.11 8.64
N LYS A 77 -20.25 -12.20 8.32
CA LYS A 77 -19.47 -13.45 8.38
C LYS A 77 -18.37 -13.38 9.44
N ASN A 78 -17.65 -14.49 9.61
CA ASN A 78 -16.49 -14.63 10.48
C ASN A 78 -15.49 -13.48 10.26
N PRO A 79 -14.90 -12.90 11.33
CA PRO A 79 -13.95 -11.80 11.24
C PRO A 79 -12.73 -12.10 10.35
N ALA A 80 -12.31 -13.35 10.24
CA ALA A 80 -11.23 -13.75 9.32
C ALA A 80 -11.63 -13.55 7.86
N ILE A 81 -12.84 -13.97 7.48
CA ILE A 81 -13.37 -13.81 6.11
C ILE A 81 -13.53 -12.33 5.76
N LYS A 82 -13.98 -11.51 6.73
CA LYS A 82 -14.07 -10.04 6.53
C LYS A 82 -12.72 -9.42 6.18
N LYS A 83 -11.66 -9.80 6.90
CA LYS A 83 -10.30 -9.31 6.63
C LYS A 83 -9.80 -9.76 5.26
N MET A 84 -9.99 -11.03 4.93
CA MET A 84 -9.60 -11.57 3.61
C MET A 84 -10.31 -10.83 2.47
N ALA A 85 -11.62 -10.62 2.59
CA ALA A 85 -12.39 -9.88 1.59
C ALA A 85 -11.92 -8.43 1.47
N ALA A 86 -11.62 -7.76 2.58
CA ALA A 86 -11.08 -6.40 2.56
C ALA A 86 -9.72 -6.34 1.83
N TYR A 87 -8.79 -7.24 2.15
CA TYR A 87 -7.49 -7.30 1.47
C TYR A 87 -7.60 -7.63 -0.01
N ALA A 88 -8.48 -8.57 -0.38
CA ALA A 88 -8.71 -8.93 -1.78
C ALA A 88 -9.24 -7.74 -2.61
N VAL A 89 -10.20 -6.99 -2.06
CA VAL A 89 -10.75 -5.81 -2.74
C VAL A 89 -9.72 -4.69 -2.81
N GLN A 90 -8.98 -4.43 -1.74
CA GLN A 90 -7.92 -3.43 -1.74
C GLN A 90 -6.81 -3.78 -2.74
N TRP A 91 -6.42 -5.04 -2.81
CA TRP A 91 -5.47 -5.54 -3.80
C TRP A 91 -6.00 -5.32 -5.22
N GLY A 92 -7.25 -5.70 -5.50
CA GLY A 92 -7.88 -5.56 -6.81
C GLY A 92 -7.99 -4.10 -7.25
N ILE A 93 -8.43 -3.20 -6.35
CA ILE A 93 -8.50 -1.75 -6.63
C ILE A 93 -7.11 -1.20 -6.95
N SER A 94 -6.11 -1.53 -6.14
CA SER A 94 -4.73 -1.07 -6.35
C SER A 94 -4.16 -1.56 -7.67
N PHE A 95 -4.41 -2.82 -8.02
CA PHE A 95 -3.98 -3.42 -9.27
C PHE A 95 -4.66 -2.76 -10.49
N ILE A 96 -5.96 -2.51 -10.42
CA ILE A 96 -6.71 -1.82 -11.47
C ILE A 96 -6.17 -0.40 -11.67
N ILE A 97 -5.98 0.35 -10.58
CA ILE A 97 -5.45 1.70 -10.66
C ILE A 97 -4.05 1.69 -11.27
N GLN A 98 -3.17 0.80 -10.85
CA GLN A 98 -1.82 0.71 -11.41
C GLN A 98 -1.84 0.33 -12.89
N SER A 99 -2.67 -0.64 -13.28
CA SER A 99 -2.68 -1.16 -14.66
C SER A 99 -3.34 -0.22 -15.66
N TYR A 100 -4.37 0.53 -15.25
CA TYR A 100 -5.15 1.36 -16.17
C TYR A 100 -4.87 2.86 -16.08
N TYR A 101 -4.50 3.37 -14.90
CA TYR A 101 -4.33 4.81 -14.67
C TYR A 101 -2.89 5.23 -14.48
N PHE A 102 -1.99 4.29 -14.11
CA PHE A 102 -0.58 4.55 -13.94
C PHE A 102 0.26 3.74 -14.92
N ASP A 103 0.16 4.08 -16.20
CA ASP A 103 1.09 3.55 -17.19
C ASP A 103 2.42 4.31 -17.05
N PHE A 104 3.45 3.60 -16.59
CA PHE A 104 4.79 4.17 -16.43
C PHE A 104 5.36 4.71 -17.74
N SER A 105 4.99 4.14 -18.88
CA SER A 105 5.45 4.58 -20.20
C SER A 105 4.99 6.02 -20.50
N VAL A 106 3.79 6.41 -20.08
CA VAL A 106 3.27 7.77 -20.24
C VAL A 106 4.11 8.78 -19.45
N PHE A 107 4.48 8.44 -18.22
CA PHE A 107 5.33 9.31 -17.40
C PHE A 107 6.76 9.39 -17.94
N ALA A 108 7.31 8.28 -18.45
CA ALA A 108 8.64 8.24 -19.02
C ALA A 108 8.77 9.03 -20.33
N GLN A 109 7.66 9.25 -21.04
CA GLN A 109 7.63 10.06 -22.26
C GLN A 109 7.42 11.55 -21.99
N SER A 110 7.11 11.94 -20.77
CA SER A 110 6.97 13.35 -20.41
C SER A 110 8.32 14.06 -20.44
N ASN A 111 8.35 15.29 -20.99
CA ASN A 111 9.54 16.15 -20.96
C ASN A 111 9.71 16.87 -19.61
N GLU A 112 8.70 16.78 -18.72
CA GLU A 112 8.74 17.45 -17.43
C GLU A 112 9.24 16.50 -16.32
N LEU A 113 10.38 16.82 -15.76
CA LEU A 113 11.00 16.04 -14.69
C LEU A 113 10.06 15.84 -13.47
N ALA A 114 9.28 16.84 -13.11
CA ALA A 114 8.32 16.74 -12.01
C ALA A 114 7.28 15.65 -12.27
N VAL A 115 6.70 15.58 -13.47
CA VAL A 115 5.73 14.58 -13.87
C VAL A 115 6.34 13.18 -13.78
N ILE A 116 7.57 13.01 -14.33
CA ILE A 116 8.28 11.73 -14.28
C ILE A 116 8.53 11.29 -12.84
N LYS A 117 9.02 12.17 -11.99
CA LYS A 117 9.40 11.84 -10.61
C LYS A 117 8.19 11.56 -9.72
N VAL A 118 7.15 12.36 -9.81
CA VAL A 118 5.91 12.14 -9.08
C VAL A 118 5.23 10.85 -9.55
N GLY A 119 5.14 10.63 -10.86
CA GLY A 119 4.55 9.43 -11.44
C GLY A 119 5.31 8.16 -11.05
N SER A 120 6.65 8.17 -11.13
CA SER A 120 7.47 7.03 -10.72
C SER A 120 7.32 6.72 -9.23
N PHE A 121 7.25 7.74 -8.38
CA PHE A 121 7.04 7.55 -6.95
C PHE A 121 5.67 6.89 -6.67
N LEU A 122 4.59 7.40 -7.27
CA LEU A 122 3.25 6.85 -7.09
C LEU A 122 3.15 5.42 -7.63
N TRP A 123 3.83 5.12 -8.72
CA TRP A 123 3.89 3.77 -9.27
C TRP A 123 4.58 2.80 -8.31
N VAL A 124 5.72 3.16 -7.73
CA VAL A 124 6.43 2.35 -6.72
C VAL A 124 5.57 2.18 -5.47
N PHE A 125 4.91 3.25 -5.01
CA PHE A 125 4.00 3.19 -3.88
C PHE A 125 2.86 2.19 -4.10
N LEU A 126 2.19 2.23 -5.26
CA LEU A 126 1.14 1.28 -5.62
C LEU A 126 1.67 -0.15 -5.69
N SER A 127 2.85 -0.36 -6.28
CA SER A 127 3.48 -1.69 -6.37
C SER A 127 3.74 -2.30 -5.00
N ILE A 128 4.28 -1.52 -4.06
CA ILE A 128 4.50 -1.95 -2.67
C ILE A 128 3.15 -2.27 -2.00
N TYR A 129 2.14 -1.43 -2.23
CA TYR A 129 0.81 -1.62 -1.64
C TYR A 129 0.13 -2.91 -2.16
N ILE A 130 0.20 -3.18 -3.47
CA ILE A 130 -0.29 -4.41 -4.11
C ILE A 130 0.41 -5.62 -3.50
N PHE A 131 1.72 -5.57 -3.37
CA PHE A 131 2.52 -6.64 -2.80
C PHE A 131 2.13 -6.93 -1.33
N LEU A 132 2.04 -5.89 -0.51
CA LEU A 132 1.64 -6.03 0.89
C LEU A 132 0.24 -6.62 1.05
N ASN A 133 -0.74 -6.14 0.29
CA ASN A 133 -2.11 -6.67 0.36
C ASN A 133 -2.20 -8.11 -0.13
N PHE A 134 -1.44 -8.48 -1.16
CA PHE A 134 -1.34 -9.87 -1.62
C PHE A 134 -0.79 -10.78 -0.52
N TRP A 135 0.30 -10.39 0.15
CA TRP A 135 0.87 -11.13 1.27
C TRP A 135 -0.10 -11.26 2.45
N LEU A 136 -0.76 -10.17 2.83
CA LEU A 136 -1.74 -10.18 3.93
C LEU A 136 -2.93 -11.09 3.62
N LEU A 137 -3.40 -11.08 2.37
CA LEU A 137 -4.45 -11.98 1.90
C LEU A 137 -4.00 -13.44 1.98
N THR A 138 -2.81 -13.74 1.45
CA THR A 138 -2.26 -15.10 1.41
C THR A 138 -2.07 -15.67 2.82
N ILE A 139 -1.44 -14.91 3.73
CA ILE A 139 -1.24 -15.34 5.11
C ILE A 139 -2.57 -15.52 5.85
N SER A 140 -3.54 -14.63 5.60
CA SER A 140 -4.86 -14.74 6.22
C SER A 140 -5.62 -15.96 5.71
N ALA A 141 -5.50 -16.29 4.42
CA ALA A 141 -6.08 -17.50 3.82
C ALA A 141 -5.44 -18.78 4.37
N ILE A 142 -4.12 -18.86 4.37
CA ILE A 142 -3.38 -20.00 4.95
C ILE A 142 -3.80 -20.23 6.39
N ARG A 143 -3.87 -19.16 7.17
CA ARG A 143 -4.27 -19.24 8.57
C ARG A 143 -5.70 -19.72 8.74
N TYR A 144 -6.62 -19.26 7.92
CA TYR A 144 -8.01 -19.66 7.97
C TYR A 144 -8.21 -21.12 7.60
N TYR A 145 -7.61 -21.58 6.47
CA TYR A 145 -7.83 -22.93 5.96
C TYR A 145 -6.98 -24.00 6.66
N ILE A 146 -5.76 -23.69 7.09
CA ILE A 146 -4.86 -24.70 7.67
C ILE A 146 -5.03 -24.81 9.20
N PHE A 147 -5.33 -23.70 9.89
CA PHE A 147 -5.40 -23.66 11.34
C PHE A 147 -6.79 -23.50 11.93
N SER A 148 -7.84 -23.44 11.08
CA SER A 148 -9.23 -23.34 11.55
C SER A 148 -9.83 -24.71 11.93
N ASP A 149 -9.31 -25.80 11.40
CA ASP A 149 -9.82 -27.17 11.58
C ASP A 149 -9.21 -27.89 12.80
N LYS A 150 -8.63 -27.17 13.73
CA LYS A 150 -8.19 -27.65 15.05
C LYS A 150 -8.71 -26.69 16.11
#